data_e5391e5fb5951c967cb063c75e0a0dd3
#
_entry.id   e5391e5fb5951c967cb063c75e0a0dd3
#
_cell.length_a   1.000
_cell.length_b   1.000
_cell.length_c   1.000
_cell.angle_alpha   90.00
_cell.angle_beta   90.00
_cell.angle_gamma   90.00
#
_symmetry.space_group_name_H-M   'P 1'
#
loop_
_entity.id
_entity.type
_entity.pdbx_description
1 polymer ?
#
loop_
_entity_poly.entity_id
_entity_poly.type
_entity_poly.pdbx_seq_one_letter_code
_entity_poly.pdbx_strand_id
1 'polypeptide(L)' 'MDEFIKMLKKVKPNVDFENEEALVDDGLLESLDIISIISEIADQYGVHIPSDEIIPDNLNSAEALYELVEDLK' A
#
# COMPACT_ATOMS: atom_id res chain seq x y z
N MET A 1 10.26 7.17 3.19
CA MET A 1 9.88 5.92 2.50
C MET A 1 10.22 4.65 3.28
N ASP A 2 11.31 4.65 4.04
CA ASP A 2 11.70 3.47 4.83
C ASP A 2 10.65 3.06 5.88
N GLU A 3 10.07 4.03 6.55
CA GLU A 3 9.02 3.77 7.54
C GLU A 3 7.79 3.18 6.87
N PHE A 4 7.46 3.68 5.69
CA PHE A 4 6.32 3.21 4.94
C PHE A 4 6.51 1.75 4.50
N ILE A 5 7.70 1.42 4.01
CA ILE A 5 8.05 0.04 3.62
C ILE A 5 7.97 -0.88 4.83
N LYS A 6 8.46 -0.44 5.99
CA LYS A 6 8.38 -1.24 7.22
C LYS A 6 6.93 -1.54 7.60
N MET A 7 6.06 -0.55 7.45
CA MET A 7 4.64 -0.73 7.72
C MET A 7 4.03 -1.79 6.79
N LEU A 8 4.35 -1.71 5.50
CA LEU A 8 3.86 -2.67 4.52
C LEU A 8 4.35 -4.08 4.83
N LYS A 9 5.60 -4.22 5.25
CA LYS A 9 6.17 -5.52 5.59
C LYS A 9 5.57 -6.12 6.86
N LYS A 10 5.02 -5.32 7.74
CA LYS A 10 4.25 -5.82 8.89
C LYS A 10 2.99 -6.54 8.44
N VAL A 11 2.35 -6.04 7.40
CA VAL A 11 1.13 -6.63 6.86
C VAL A 11 1.45 -7.88 6.04
N LYS A 12 2.49 -7.82 5.21
CA LYS A 12 2.85 -8.91 4.29
C LYS A 12 4.37 -9.10 4.28
N PRO A 13 4.95 -9.81 5.25
CA PRO A 13 6.41 -9.90 5.41
C PRO A 13 7.14 -10.55 4.24
N ASN A 14 6.46 -11.39 3.46
CA ASN A 14 7.10 -12.17 2.39
C ASN A 14 7.17 -11.44 1.06
N VAL A 15 6.66 -10.21 0.97
CA VAL A 15 6.63 -9.44 -0.27
C VAL A 15 7.78 -8.45 -0.29
N ASP A 16 8.47 -8.38 -1.44
CA ASP A 16 9.56 -7.43 -1.65
C ASP A 16 8.98 -6.09 -2.13
N PHE A 17 8.47 -5.31 -1.21
CA PHE A 17 7.84 -4.02 -1.52
C PHE A 17 8.81 -3.01 -2.14
N GLU A 18 10.10 -3.19 -1.93
CA GLU A 18 11.09 -2.25 -2.45
C GLU A 18 11.30 -2.38 -3.95
N ASN A 19 11.10 -3.58 -4.49
CA ASN A 19 11.41 -3.87 -5.89
C ASN A 19 10.20 -4.26 -6.74
N GLU A 20 9.08 -4.66 -6.11
CA GLU A 20 7.91 -5.11 -6.87
C GLU A 20 7.12 -3.92 -7.41
N GLU A 21 6.73 -4.01 -8.67
CA GLU A 21 5.95 -2.97 -9.34
C GLU A 21 4.60 -3.46 -9.86
N ALA A 22 4.24 -4.70 -9.58
CA ALA A 22 2.98 -5.31 -10.00
C ALA A 22 2.35 -6.08 -8.84
N LEU A 23 2.30 -5.46 -7.66
CA LEU A 23 1.82 -6.11 -6.44
C LEU A 23 0.39 -6.67 -6.60
N VAL A 24 -0.49 -5.91 -7.22
CA VAL A 24 -1.87 -6.33 -7.44
C VAL A 24 -1.96 -7.23 -8.67
N ASP A 25 -1.34 -6.81 -9.76
CA ASP A 25 -1.43 -7.53 -11.05
C ASP A 25 -0.81 -8.92 -10.98
N ASP A 26 0.25 -9.08 -10.20
CA ASP A 26 0.90 -10.38 -10.01
C ASP A 26 0.28 -11.21 -8.89
N GLY A 27 -0.75 -10.70 -8.24
CA GLY A 27 -1.45 -11.42 -7.18
C GLY A 27 -0.68 -11.50 -5.87
N LEU A 28 0.29 -10.62 -5.65
CA LEU A 28 1.06 -10.60 -4.40
C LEU A 28 0.26 -9.99 -3.26
N LEU A 29 -0.70 -9.12 -3.57
CA LEU A 29 -1.62 -8.54 -2.59
C LEU A 29 -3.03 -9.01 -2.92
N GLU A 30 -3.69 -9.61 -1.94
CA GLU A 30 -5.08 -9.99 -2.03
C GLU A 30 -5.96 -8.89 -1.44
N SER A 31 -7.28 -9.00 -1.61
CA SER A 31 -8.22 -7.99 -1.11
C SER A 31 -8.09 -7.74 0.38
N LEU A 32 -7.89 -8.79 1.17
CA LEU A 32 -7.71 -8.64 2.62
C LEU A 32 -6.41 -7.94 2.96
N ASP A 33 -5.36 -8.19 2.20
CA ASP A 33 -4.08 -7.51 2.38
C ASP A 33 -4.21 -6.02 2.13
N ILE A 34 -4.94 -5.66 1.08
CA ILE A 34 -5.17 -4.26 0.71
C ILE A 34 -5.96 -3.56 1.82
N ILE A 35 -6.99 -4.20 2.34
CA ILE A 35 -7.78 -3.65 3.44
C ILE A 35 -6.90 -3.42 4.67
N SER A 36 -6.04 -4.38 4.99
CA SER A 36 -5.12 -4.27 6.12
C SER A 36 -4.14 -3.12 5.94
N ILE A 37 -3.62 -2.96 4.73
CA ILE A 37 -2.69 -1.86 4.42
C ILE A 37 -3.40 -0.51 4.57
N ILE A 38 -4.60 -0.38 4.05
CA ILE A 38 -5.38 0.85 4.15
C ILE A 38 -5.66 1.20 5.61
N SER A 39 -5.97 0.19 6.42
CA SER A 39 -6.20 0.37 7.84
C SER A 39 -4.93 0.87 8.56
N GLU A 40 -3.78 0.29 8.23
CA GLU A 40 -2.50 0.72 8.81
C GLU A 40 -2.16 2.16 8.41
N ILE A 41 -2.43 2.54 7.17
CA ILE A 41 -2.21 3.90 6.70
C ILE A 41 -3.08 4.88 7.49
N ALA A 42 -4.33 4.53 7.72
CA ALA A 42 -5.22 5.37 8.52
C ALA A 42 -4.70 5.54 9.94
N ASP A 43 -4.21 4.46 10.55
CA ASP A 43 -3.69 4.50 11.92
C ASP A 43 -2.40 5.30 12.04
N GLN A 44 -1.48 5.12 11.11
CA GLN A 44 -0.14 5.70 11.25
C GLN A 44 0.00 7.09 10.63
N TYR A 45 -0.76 7.38 9.60
CA TYR A 45 -0.64 8.64 8.87
C TYR A 45 -1.89 9.51 8.96
N GLY A 46 -2.97 8.98 9.50
CA GLY A 46 -4.24 9.70 9.59
C GLY A 46 -4.88 9.95 8.23
N VAL A 47 -4.54 9.13 7.22
CA VAL A 47 -5.02 9.29 5.86
C VAL A 47 -6.05 8.21 5.54
N HIS A 48 -7.21 8.63 5.03
CA HIS A 48 -8.25 7.71 4.59
C HIS A 48 -8.30 7.69 3.07
N ILE A 49 -7.99 6.53 2.49
CA ILE A 49 -7.97 6.37 1.03
C ILE A 49 -9.40 6.11 0.55
N PRO A 50 -9.95 6.99 -0.32
CA PRO A 50 -11.30 6.77 -0.85
C PRO A 50 -11.36 5.53 -1.72
N SER A 51 -12.52 4.88 -1.77
CA SER A 51 -12.65 3.63 -2.51
C SER A 51 -12.38 3.77 -4.00
N ASP A 52 -12.65 4.93 -4.59
CA ASP A 52 -12.37 5.17 -6.01
C ASP A 52 -10.88 5.31 -6.32
N GLU A 53 -10.06 5.48 -5.31
CA GLU A 53 -8.60 5.51 -5.45
C GLU A 53 -7.95 4.14 -5.23
N ILE A 54 -8.73 3.15 -4.81
CA ILE A 54 -8.24 1.79 -4.59
C ILE A 54 -8.27 1.05 -5.91
N ILE A 55 -7.31 1.38 -6.77
CA ILE A 55 -7.18 0.81 -8.11
C ILE A 55 -5.76 0.25 -8.28
N PRO A 56 -5.57 -0.72 -9.20
CA PRO A 56 -4.24 -1.33 -9.37
C PRO A 56 -3.11 -0.33 -9.63
N ASP A 57 -3.36 0.69 -10.41
CA ASP A 57 -2.34 1.71 -10.72
C ASP A 57 -1.78 2.37 -9.47
N ASN A 58 -2.58 2.51 -8.42
CA ASN A 58 -2.17 3.13 -7.17
C ASN A 58 -1.58 2.14 -6.17
N LEU A 59 -1.79 0.85 -6.38
CA LEU A 59 -1.45 -0.18 -5.41
C LEU A 59 -0.39 -1.17 -5.91
N ASN A 60 0.04 -1.05 -7.15
CA ASN A 60 0.99 -2.00 -7.72
C ASN A 60 2.42 -1.84 -7.19
N SER A 61 2.75 -0.72 -6.59
CA SER A 61 4.07 -0.53 -5.99
C SER A 61 3.96 0.26 -4.70
N ALA A 62 4.95 0.08 -3.83
CA ALA A 62 5.03 0.86 -2.60
C ALA A 62 5.18 2.35 -2.92
N GLU A 63 5.94 2.67 -3.98
CA GLU A 63 6.14 4.04 -4.40
C GLU A 63 4.83 4.71 -4.83
N ALA A 64 4.03 4.02 -5.65
CA ALA A 64 2.74 4.55 -6.10
C ALA A 64 1.80 4.78 -4.92
N LEU A 65 1.76 3.83 -3.99
CA LEU A 65 0.93 3.94 -2.80
C LEU A 65 1.40 5.06 -1.90
N TYR A 66 2.71 5.22 -1.75
CA TYR A 66 3.28 6.29 -0.94
C TYR A 66 2.93 7.67 -1.52
N GLU A 67 3.03 7.80 -2.84
CA GLU A 67 2.65 9.05 -3.53
C GLU A 67 1.17 9.37 -3.31
N LEU A 68 0.31 8.36 -3.37
CA LEU A 68 -1.12 8.55 -3.11
C LEU A 68 -1.34 9.06 -1.68
N VAL A 69 -0.66 8.47 -0.70
CA VAL A 69 -0.78 8.91 0.69
C VAL A 69 -0.33 10.36 0.84
N GLU A 70 0.78 10.73 0.20
CA GLU A 70 1.28 12.10 0.24
C GLU A 70 0.30 13.09 -0.38
N ASP A 71 -0.35 12.69 -1.47
CA ASP A 71 -1.34 13.54 -2.15
C ASP A 71 -2.59 13.74 -1.30
N LEU A 72 -2.94 12.78 -0.47
CA LEU A 72 -4.15 12.82 0.35
C LEU A 72 -3.94 13.46 1.73
N LYS A 73 -2.72 13.76 2.09
CA LYS A 73 -2.43 14.42 3.37
C LYS A 73 -2.97 15.84 3.46
#